data_1489d56be2f534be1fcc2dc12c9bd457
#
_entry.id   1489d56be2f534be1fcc2dc12c9bd457
#
_cell.length_a   1.000
_cell.length_b   1.000
_cell.length_c   1.000
_cell.angle_alpha   90.00
_cell.angle_beta   90.00
_cell.angle_gamma   90.00
#
_symmetry.space_group_name_H-M   'P 1'
#
loop_
_entity.id
_entity.type
_entity.pdbx_description
1 polymer ?
#
loop_
_entity_poly.entity_id
_entity_poly.type
_entity_poly.pdbx_seq_one_letter_code
_entity_poly.pdbx_strand_id
1 'polypeptide(L)'
;MKFIIKHDVPGRIRVHMDASGMTFTQADTLQYYLKNLQGVTNAKVYERTADAVVEYRCSRKTVIEAIAKFRYSNVEVPEDVLATSGRAINSHYTEKLADQVLWRMTKKLFIPAPVCAVLTTVSSMKYIYKGIRTLLDTKLEVPVLDATAIGVSILRRDFNTAGSVMFLLGIGEIIEDLSLIHISEPTRRTPI
;
A
#
# COMPACT_ATOMS: atom_id res chain seq x y z
N MET A 1 23.10 4.76 18.25
CA MET A 1 21.83 4.03 18.47
C MET A 1 22.13 2.63 18.95
N LYS A 2 21.35 2.04 19.88
CA LYS A 2 21.55 0.63 20.30
C LYS A 2 20.92 -0.29 19.29
N PHE A 3 21.58 -1.38 18.94
CA PHE A 3 21.09 -2.40 18.01
C PHE A 3 21.70 -3.75 18.29
N ILE A 4 21.06 -4.82 17.81
CA ILE A 4 21.51 -6.21 17.94
C ILE A 4 21.66 -6.78 16.53
N ILE A 5 22.74 -7.48 16.27
CA ILE A 5 22.95 -8.17 15.00
C ILE A 5 22.19 -9.49 15.06
N LYS A 6 21.15 -9.63 14.23
CA LYS A 6 20.34 -10.87 14.12
C LYS A 6 20.93 -11.88 13.14
N HIS A 7 21.52 -11.38 12.07
CA HIS A 7 22.09 -12.23 11.04
C HIS A 7 23.24 -11.52 10.35
N ASP A 8 24.33 -12.22 10.10
CA ASP A 8 25.55 -11.69 9.52
C ASP A 8 26.14 -12.70 8.53
N VAL A 9 26.19 -12.32 7.27
CA VAL A 9 26.82 -13.08 6.18
C VAL A 9 27.71 -12.13 5.39
N PRO A 10 28.77 -12.61 4.76
CA PRO A 10 29.59 -11.76 3.90
C PRO A 10 28.75 -11.00 2.88
N GLY A 11 28.85 -9.67 2.91
CA GLY A 11 28.11 -8.78 2.01
C GLY A 11 26.67 -8.43 2.44
N ARG A 12 26.13 -9.03 3.51
CA ARG A 12 24.77 -8.76 4.00
C ARG A 12 24.66 -8.87 5.51
N ILE A 13 24.14 -7.85 6.15
CA ILE A 13 23.90 -7.84 7.61
C ILE A 13 22.44 -7.50 7.88
N ARG A 14 21.84 -8.18 8.86
CA ARG A 14 20.53 -7.85 9.43
C ARG A 14 20.71 -7.43 10.87
N VAL A 15 20.30 -6.22 11.16
CA VAL A 15 20.35 -5.63 12.50
C VAL A 15 18.92 -5.34 12.99
N HIS A 16 18.72 -5.53 14.26
CA HIS A 16 17.49 -5.16 14.97
C HIS A 16 17.78 -3.93 15.81
N MET A 17 17.02 -2.88 15.61
CA MET A 17 17.10 -1.68 16.44
C MET A 17 16.41 -1.94 17.77
N ASP A 18 16.95 -1.38 18.85
CA ASP A 18 16.40 -1.53 20.20
C ASP A 18 15.11 -0.69 20.36
N ALA A 19 14.08 -1.12 19.63
CA ALA A 19 12.76 -0.49 19.61
C ALA A 19 11.69 -1.54 19.27
N SER A 20 10.51 -1.42 19.86
CA SER A 20 9.37 -2.31 19.59
C SER A 20 8.73 -2.11 18.20
N GLY A 21 9.14 -1.07 17.50
CA GLY A 21 8.70 -0.69 16.15
C GLY A 21 9.23 0.70 15.81
N MET A 22 9.07 1.09 14.56
CA MET A 22 9.44 2.42 14.05
C MET A 22 8.26 3.08 13.36
N THR A 23 8.19 4.41 13.43
CA THR A 23 7.28 5.15 12.55
C THR A 23 7.76 5.05 11.10
N PHE A 24 6.86 5.25 10.14
CA PHE A 24 7.22 5.26 8.71
C PHE A 24 8.34 6.27 8.43
N THR A 25 8.22 7.48 8.98
CA THR A 25 9.24 8.53 8.86
C THR A 25 10.60 8.08 9.39
N GLN A 26 10.64 7.44 10.56
CA GLN A 26 11.87 6.91 11.14
C GLN A 26 12.50 5.82 10.26
N ALA A 27 11.67 4.91 9.76
CA ALA A 27 12.14 3.84 8.90
C ALA A 27 12.68 4.37 7.56
N ASP A 28 12.03 5.39 6.98
CA ASP A 28 12.47 6.02 5.74
C ASP A 28 13.75 6.84 5.94
N THR A 29 13.86 7.60 7.04
CA THR A 29 15.08 8.32 7.40
C THR A 29 16.27 7.36 7.57
N LEU A 30 16.07 6.26 8.28
CA LEU A 30 17.12 5.25 8.47
C LEU A 30 17.47 4.59 7.13
N GLN A 31 16.49 4.24 6.32
CA GLN A 31 16.73 3.63 5.01
C GLN A 31 17.46 4.57 4.06
N TYR A 32 17.08 5.84 4.03
CA TYR A 32 17.75 6.88 3.25
C TYR A 32 19.21 7.03 3.66
N TYR A 33 19.46 7.15 4.97
CA TYR A 33 20.83 7.22 5.51
C TYR A 33 21.67 6.02 5.09
N LEU A 34 21.16 4.80 5.27
CA LEU A 34 21.89 3.57 4.95
C LEU A 34 22.17 3.41 3.45
N LYS A 35 21.22 3.84 2.58
CA LYS A 35 21.41 3.80 1.12
C LYS A 35 22.47 4.78 0.64
N ASN A 36 22.66 5.90 1.34
CA ASN A 36 23.62 6.93 0.97
C ASN A 36 25.03 6.67 1.53
N LEU A 37 25.24 5.58 2.28
CA LEU A 37 26.57 5.19 2.74
C LEU A 37 27.42 4.63 1.60
N GLN A 38 28.66 5.08 1.52
CA GLN A 38 29.62 4.57 0.54
C GLN A 38 29.82 3.07 0.71
N GLY A 39 29.65 2.33 -0.38
CA GLY A 39 29.84 0.88 -0.40
C GLY A 39 28.59 0.07 0.02
N VAL A 40 27.49 0.67 0.35
CA VAL A 40 26.20 0.01 0.49
C VAL A 40 25.54 -0.08 -0.87
N THR A 41 25.17 -1.30 -1.26
CA THR A 41 24.49 -1.57 -2.54
C THR A 41 22.98 -1.49 -2.41
N ASN A 42 22.45 -1.92 -1.26
CA ASN A 42 21.02 -1.88 -0.99
C ASN A 42 20.78 -1.82 0.53
N ALA A 43 19.69 -1.13 0.93
CA ALA A 43 19.25 -1.11 2.31
C ALA A 43 17.73 -1.16 2.36
N LYS A 44 17.18 -2.06 3.19
CA LYS A 44 15.75 -2.19 3.42
C LYS A 44 15.48 -2.21 4.92
N VAL A 45 14.61 -1.32 5.37
CA VAL A 45 14.21 -1.22 6.78
C VAL A 45 12.76 -1.68 6.92
N TYR A 46 12.48 -2.50 7.92
CA TYR A 46 11.17 -3.04 8.24
C TYR A 46 10.66 -2.34 9.50
N GLU A 47 9.66 -1.48 9.34
CA GLU A 47 9.13 -0.63 10.41
C GLU A 47 8.47 -1.43 11.55
N ARG A 48 7.74 -2.51 11.22
CA ARG A 48 7.03 -3.32 12.22
C ARG A 48 7.94 -4.11 13.13
N THR A 49 9.05 -4.60 12.59
CA THR A 49 10.01 -5.43 13.32
C THR A 49 11.23 -4.64 13.78
N ALA A 50 11.33 -3.36 13.44
CA ALA A 50 12.50 -2.51 13.65
C ALA A 50 13.81 -3.15 13.16
N ASP A 51 13.75 -3.96 12.11
CA ASP A 51 14.90 -4.60 11.50
C ASP A 51 15.39 -3.82 10.28
N ALA A 52 16.70 -3.70 10.13
CA ALA A 52 17.32 -3.18 8.91
C ALA A 52 18.20 -4.26 8.28
N VAL A 53 18.02 -4.48 6.99
CA VAL A 53 18.84 -5.36 6.16
C VAL A 53 19.69 -4.49 5.26
N VAL A 54 21.00 -4.63 5.33
CA VAL A 54 21.97 -3.86 4.56
C VAL A 54 22.83 -4.81 3.75
N GLU A 55 22.86 -4.60 2.44
CA GLU A 55 23.74 -5.28 1.50
C GLU A 55 24.89 -4.33 1.14
N TYR A 56 26.12 -4.80 1.29
CA TYR A 56 27.30 -3.96 1.17
C TYR A 56 28.44 -4.65 0.48
N ARG A 57 29.32 -3.85 -0.15
CA ARG A 57 30.59 -4.27 -0.74
C ARG A 57 31.79 -3.69 0.00
N CYS A 58 31.58 -2.85 1.00
CA CYS A 58 32.61 -2.25 1.85
C CYS A 58 32.97 -3.15 3.02
N SER A 59 33.83 -2.64 3.94
CA SER A 59 34.15 -3.36 5.17
C SER A 59 32.93 -3.45 6.10
N ARG A 60 32.69 -4.63 6.68
CA ARG A 60 31.69 -4.88 7.71
C ARG A 60 31.76 -3.85 8.86
N LYS A 61 32.99 -3.51 9.28
CA LYS A 61 33.22 -2.54 10.36
C LYS A 61 32.64 -1.17 10.04
N THR A 62 32.79 -0.70 8.80
CA THR A 62 32.28 0.58 8.34
C THR A 62 30.76 0.65 8.46
N VAL A 63 30.05 -0.42 8.09
CA VAL A 63 28.58 -0.47 8.18
C VAL A 63 28.12 -0.46 9.63
N ILE A 64 28.77 -1.23 10.50
CA ILE A 64 28.45 -1.29 11.93
C ILE A 64 28.69 0.06 12.61
N GLU A 65 29.81 0.71 12.33
CA GLU A 65 30.13 2.04 12.87
C GLU A 65 29.14 3.11 12.39
N ALA A 66 28.75 3.06 11.13
CA ALA A 66 27.77 3.97 10.57
C ALA A 66 26.40 3.82 11.27
N ILE A 67 25.94 2.57 11.48
CA ILE A 67 24.70 2.29 12.21
C ILE A 67 24.80 2.76 13.66
N ALA A 68 25.94 2.52 14.33
CA ALA A 68 26.17 2.95 15.72
C ALA A 68 26.14 4.49 15.87
N LYS A 69 26.69 5.22 14.90
CA LYS A 69 26.74 6.68 14.87
C LYS A 69 25.42 7.32 14.45
N PHE A 70 24.52 6.55 13.86
CA PHE A 70 23.23 7.06 13.35
C PHE A 70 22.40 7.69 14.48
N ARG A 71 21.88 8.89 14.21
CA ARG A 71 20.88 9.61 15.02
C ARG A 71 19.89 10.30 14.09
N TYR A 72 18.61 10.17 14.37
CA TYR A 72 17.54 10.78 13.56
C TYR A 72 17.65 12.31 13.45
N SER A 73 18.17 12.96 14.50
CA SER A 73 18.34 14.41 14.53
C SER A 73 19.42 14.95 13.58
N ASN A 74 20.31 14.07 13.10
CA ASN A 74 21.49 14.49 12.32
C ASN A 74 21.32 14.20 10.81
N VAL A 75 20.14 13.72 10.40
CA VAL A 75 19.89 13.36 9.01
C VAL A 75 18.71 14.20 8.52
N GLU A 76 19.00 15.19 7.69
CA GLU A 76 17.99 15.90 6.93
C GLU A 76 17.61 15.06 5.72
N VAL A 77 16.38 14.56 5.71
CA VAL A 77 15.82 13.82 4.57
C VAL A 77 15.01 14.82 3.76
N PRO A 78 15.23 14.94 2.45
CA PRO A 78 14.40 15.76 1.58
C PRO A 78 12.91 15.38 1.74
N GLU A 79 12.04 16.38 1.83
CA GLU A 79 10.59 16.16 1.99
C GLU A 79 10.00 15.29 0.85
N ASP A 80 10.56 15.41 -0.35
CA ASP A 80 10.19 14.60 -1.50
C ASP A 80 10.40 13.10 -1.27
N VAL A 81 11.42 12.69 -0.50
CA VAL A 81 11.71 11.28 -0.19
C VAL A 81 10.71 10.74 0.83
N LEU A 82 10.29 11.57 1.78
CA LEU A 82 9.28 11.22 2.77
C LEU A 82 7.88 11.19 2.16
N ALA A 83 7.57 12.14 1.30
CA ALA A 83 6.26 12.24 0.64
C ALA A 83 6.03 11.13 -0.40
N THR A 84 7.09 10.69 -1.08
CA THR A 84 7.07 9.58 -2.05
C THR A 84 7.43 8.22 -1.43
N SER A 85 7.42 8.13 -0.10
CA SER A 85 7.68 6.88 0.58
C SER A 85 6.60 5.86 0.23
N GLY A 86 6.96 4.86 -0.56
CA GLY A 86 6.06 3.76 -0.95
C GLY A 86 5.42 3.04 0.24
N ARG A 87 5.91 3.24 1.46
CA ARG A 87 5.35 2.69 2.70
C ARG A 87 4.07 3.37 3.12
N ALA A 88 4.05 4.69 3.16
CA ALA A 88 2.85 5.45 3.52
C ALA A 88 1.72 5.17 2.52
N ILE A 89 2.06 5.14 1.23
CA ILE A 89 1.15 4.80 0.15
C ILE A 89 0.63 3.36 0.32
N ASN A 90 1.52 2.39 0.45
CA ASN A 90 1.15 0.98 0.56
C ASN A 90 0.32 0.69 1.83
N SER A 91 0.60 1.33 2.97
CA SER A 91 -0.20 1.18 4.18
C SER A 91 -1.62 1.72 3.99
N HIS A 92 -1.77 2.88 3.36
CA HIS A 92 -3.07 3.49 3.08
C HIS A 92 -3.96 2.59 2.19
N TYR A 93 -3.39 1.99 1.13
CA TYR A 93 -4.14 1.07 0.28
C TYR A 93 -4.42 -0.27 0.95
N THR A 94 -3.50 -0.76 1.78
CA THR A 94 -3.72 -1.98 2.57
C THR A 94 -4.85 -1.79 3.59
N GLU A 95 -4.91 -0.63 4.24
CA GLU A 95 -6.00 -0.26 5.15
C GLU A 95 -7.34 -0.18 4.40
N LYS A 96 -7.39 0.50 3.25
CA LYS A 96 -8.61 0.55 2.41
C LYS A 96 -9.11 -0.83 2.01
N LEU A 97 -8.20 -1.73 1.60
CA LEU A 97 -8.55 -3.10 1.25
C LEU A 97 -9.08 -3.87 2.48
N ALA A 98 -8.40 -3.73 3.62
CA ALA A 98 -8.82 -4.37 4.87
C ALA A 98 -10.20 -3.88 5.31
N ASP A 99 -10.47 -2.57 5.22
CA ASP A 99 -11.75 -1.96 5.55
C ASP A 99 -12.87 -2.47 4.65
N GLN A 100 -12.63 -2.59 3.35
CA GLN A 100 -13.63 -3.13 2.42
C GLN A 100 -13.97 -4.60 2.73
N VAL A 101 -12.96 -5.43 3.00
CA VAL A 101 -13.17 -6.83 3.35
C VAL A 101 -13.90 -6.94 4.69
N LEU A 102 -13.45 -6.19 5.71
CA LEU A 102 -14.05 -6.20 7.03
C LEU A 102 -15.52 -5.72 6.97
N TRP A 103 -15.79 -4.63 6.25
CA TRP A 103 -17.13 -4.10 6.07
C TRP A 103 -18.06 -5.11 5.40
N ARG A 104 -17.57 -5.83 4.39
CA ARG A 104 -18.33 -6.89 3.73
C ARG A 104 -18.64 -8.05 4.68
N MET A 105 -17.66 -8.49 5.46
CA MET A 105 -17.86 -9.55 6.45
C MET A 105 -18.85 -9.14 7.53
N THR A 106 -18.72 -7.93 8.03
CA THR A 106 -19.62 -7.36 9.05
C THR A 106 -21.06 -7.26 8.52
N LYS A 107 -21.25 -6.76 7.29
CA LYS A 107 -22.57 -6.73 6.66
C LYS A 107 -23.19 -8.12 6.58
N LYS A 108 -22.44 -9.12 6.16
CA LYS A 108 -22.96 -10.48 5.98
C LYS A 108 -23.30 -11.17 7.30
N LEU A 109 -22.58 -10.83 8.38
CA LEU A 109 -22.72 -11.51 9.67
C LEU A 109 -23.74 -10.85 10.61
N PHE A 110 -23.81 -9.52 10.61
CA PHE A 110 -24.58 -8.76 11.60
C PHE A 110 -25.83 -8.07 11.06
N ILE A 111 -25.94 -7.87 9.73
CA ILE A 111 -27.04 -7.11 9.15
C ILE A 111 -28.14 -8.06 8.63
N PRO A 112 -29.40 -7.88 9.05
CA PRO A 112 -30.53 -8.65 8.52
C PRO A 112 -30.66 -8.50 6.99
N ALA A 113 -31.08 -9.56 6.33
CA ALA A 113 -31.20 -9.61 4.87
C ALA A 113 -31.97 -8.44 4.22
N PRO A 114 -33.12 -7.97 4.76
CA PRO A 114 -33.84 -6.86 4.15
C PRO A 114 -33.06 -5.54 4.20
N VAL A 115 -32.34 -5.29 5.30
CA VAL A 115 -31.51 -4.08 5.46
C VAL A 115 -30.30 -4.16 4.52
N CYS A 116 -29.70 -5.33 4.40
CA CYS A 116 -28.60 -5.56 3.46
C CYS A 116 -29.04 -5.30 2.00
N ALA A 117 -30.27 -5.71 1.63
CA ALA A 117 -30.83 -5.46 0.32
C ALA A 117 -30.97 -3.95 0.01
N VAL A 118 -31.48 -3.19 0.97
CA VAL A 118 -31.61 -1.72 0.84
C VAL A 118 -30.23 -1.07 0.71
N LEU A 119 -29.29 -1.41 1.57
CA LEU A 119 -27.93 -0.89 1.53
C LEU A 119 -27.22 -1.21 0.19
N THR A 120 -27.41 -2.44 -0.30
CA THR A 120 -26.85 -2.87 -1.59
C THR A 120 -27.46 -2.08 -2.75
N THR A 121 -28.79 -1.87 -2.74
CA THR A 121 -29.48 -1.07 -3.76
C THR A 121 -29.01 0.38 -3.75
N VAL A 122 -28.90 1.00 -2.59
CA VAL A 122 -28.40 2.38 -2.46
C VAL A 122 -26.94 2.48 -2.96
N SER A 123 -26.08 1.54 -2.55
CA SER A 123 -24.68 1.52 -2.98
C SER A 123 -24.53 1.31 -4.51
N SER A 124 -25.47 0.60 -5.14
CA SER A 124 -25.44 0.33 -6.57
C SER A 124 -25.72 1.56 -7.41
N MET A 125 -26.41 2.57 -6.88
CA MET A 125 -26.75 3.79 -7.62
C MET A 125 -25.51 4.49 -8.19
N LYS A 126 -24.39 4.48 -7.48
CA LYS A 126 -23.10 5.02 -7.96
C LYS A 126 -22.67 4.36 -9.27
N TYR A 127 -22.71 3.04 -9.31
CA TYR A 127 -22.28 2.26 -10.48
C TYR A 127 -23.27 2.37 -11.65
N ILE A 128 -24.56 2.33 -11.36
CA ILE A 128 -25.62 2.49 -12.37
C ILE A 128 -25.53 3.89 -12.99
N TYR A 129 -25.37 4.93 -12.18
CA TYR A 129 -25.21 6.30 -12.67
C TYR A 129 -23.98 6.45 -13.56
N LYS A 130 -22.82 5.90 -13.14
CA LYS A 130 -21.58 5.92 -13.93
C LYS A 130 -21.78 5.22 -15.27
N GLY A 131 -22.42 4.05 -15.29
CA GLY A 131 -22.70 3.30 -16.50
C GLY A 131 -23.65 4.02 -17.45
N ILE A 132 -24.76 4.60 -16.95
CA ILE A 132 -25.70 5.39 -17.77
C ILE A 132 -25.00 6.60 -18.38
N ARG A 133 -24.20 7.31 -17.62
CA ARG A 133 -23.45 8.48 -18.11
C ARG A 133 -22.49 8.08 -19.22
N THR A 134 -21.74 7.00 -19.06
CA THR A 134 -20.82 6.50 -20.09
C THR A 134 -21.58 6.07 -21.35
N LEU A 135 -22.77 5.49 -21.20
CA LEU A 135 -23.61 5.11 -22.31
C LEU A 135 -24.15 6.34 -23.08
N LEU A 136 -24.53 7.40 -22.38
CA LEU A 136 -24.96 8.67 -22.98
C LEU A 136 -23.82 9.36 -23.74
N ASP A 137 -22.61 9.20 -23.34
CA ASP A 137 -21.39 9.67 -24.04
C ASP A 137 -21.05 8.80 -25.27
N THR A 138 -21.95 7.89 -25.66
CA THR A 138 -21.87 6.99 -26.82
C THR A 138 -20.65 6.07 -26.79
N LYS A 139 -20.14 5.75 -25.58
CA LYS A 139 -18.99 4.88 -25.37
C LYS A 139 -19.43 3.58 -24.69
N LEU A 140 -19.13 2.46 -25.32
CA LEU A 140 -19.30 1.13 -24.73
C LEU A 140 -18.02 0.76 -23.98
N GLU A 141 -17.92 1.21 -22.73
CA GLU A 141 -16.79 0.95 -21.84
C GLU A 141 -17.19 0.04 -20.68
N VAL A 142 -16.21 -0.42 -19.92
CA VAL A 142 -16.37 -1.32 -18.74
C VAL A 142 -17.49 -0.85 -17.78
N PRO A 143 -17.65 0.44 -17.44
CA PRO A 143 -18.71 0.91 -16.55
C PRO A 143 -20.13 0.57 -17.01
N VAL A 144 -20.36 0.41 -18.31
CA VAL A 144 -21.67 0.01 -18.85
C VAL A 144 -21.96 -1.46 -18.55
N LEU A 145 -20.95 -2.33 -18.70
CA LEU A 145 -21.06 -3.75 -18.37
C LEU A 145 -21.30 -3.94 -16.87
N ASP A 146 -20.58 -3.21 -16.05
CA ASP A 146 -20.71 -3.24 -14.59
C ASP A 146 -22.11 -2.82 -14.14
N ALA A 147 -22.61 -1.71 -14.69
CA ALA A 147 -23.95 -1.22 -14.41
C ALA A 147 -25.04 -2.22 -14.84
N THR A 148 -24.88 -2.86 -15.98
CA THR A 148 -25.82 -3.88 -16.46
C THR A 148 -25.81 -5.13 -15.59
N ALA A 149 -24.63 -5.63 -15.21
CA ALA A 149 -24.50 -6.80 -14.34
C ALA A 149 -25.13 -6.55 -12.97
N ILE A 150 -24.84 -5.38 -12.35
CA ILE A 150 -25.41 -4.99 -11.06
C ILE A 150 -26.93 -4.77 -11.20
N GLY A 151 -27.38 -4.06 -12.24
CA GLY A 151 -28.79 -3.77 -12.47
C GLY A 151 -29.62 -5.03 -12.65
N VAL A 152 -29.16 -5.97 -13.47
CA VAL A 152 -29.83 -7.27 -13.67
C VAL A 152 -29.88 -8.07 -12.37
N SER A 153 -28.82 -8.09 -11.59
CA SER A 153 -28.78 -8.78 -10.30
C SER A 153 -29.82 -8.22 -9.33
N ILE A 154 -29.97 -6.88 -9.26
CA ILE A 154 -30.97 -6.22 -8.41
C ILE A 154 -32.39 -6.53 -8.89
N LEU A 155 -32.64 -6.47 -10.19
CA LEU A 155 -33.96 -6.82 -10.76
C LEU A 155 -34.36 -8.25 -10.45
N ARG A 156 -33.41 -9.17 -10.42
CA ARG A 156 -33.61 -10.57 -10.01
C ARG A 156 -33.70 -10.76 -8.50
N ARG A 157 -33.59 -9.68 -7.71
CA ARG A 157 -33.51 -9.68 -6.24
C ARG A 157 -32.33 -10.49 -5.68
N ASP A 158 -31.28 -10.69 -6.50
CA ASP A 158 -30.05 -11.31 -6.08
C ASP A 158 -29.05 -10.27 -5.58
N PHE A 159 -29.31 -9.78 -4.36
CA PHE A 159 -28.49 -8.75 -3.72
C PHE A 159 -27.09 -9.26 -3.34
N ASN A 160 -26.94 -10.59 -3.17
CA ASN A 160 -25.65 -11.19 -2.88
C ASN A 160 -24.71 -11.08 -4.08
N THR A 161 -25.20 -11.41 -5.27
CA THR A 161 -24.43 -11.28 -6.51
C THR A 161 -24.12 -9.82 -6.80
N ALA A 162 -25.10 -8.91 -6.71
CA ALA A 162 -24.87 -7.47 -6.87
C ALA A 162 -23.80 -6.95 -5.92
N GLY A 163 -23.88 -7.31 -4.63
CA GLY A 163 -22.88 -6.95 -3.62
C GLY A 163 -21.50 -7.56 -3.87
N SER A 164 -21.43 -8.76 -4.48
CA SER A 164 -20.16 -9.41 -4.83
C SER A 164 -19.48 -8.70 -6.00
N VAL A 165 -20.24 -8.36 -7.02
CA VAL A 165 -19.74 -7.59 -8.19
C VAL A 165 -19.20 -6.24 -7.72
N MET A 166 -19.99 -5.46 -6.95
CA MET A 166 -19.55 -4.16 -6.44
C MET A 166 -18.29 -4.25 -5.56
N PHE A 167 -18.15 -5.31 -4.78
CA PHE A 167 -16.98 -5.55 -3.96
C PHE A 167 -15.73 -5.81 -4.82
N LEU A 168 -15.85 -6.66 -5.84
CA LEU A 168 -14.73 -6.95 -6.75
C LEU A 168 -14.31 -5.71 -7.54
N LEU A 169 -15.28 -4.90 -7.98
CA LEU A 169 -15.00 -3.63 -8.65
C LEU A 169 -14.27 -2.65 -7.73
N GLY A 170 -14.71 -2.51 -6.48
CA GLY A 170 -14.04 -1.66 -5.52
C GLY A 170 -12.61 -2.11 -5.18
N ILE A 171 -12.33 -3.42 -5.13
CA ILE A 171 -10.97 -3.94 -5.01
C ILE A 171 -10.17 -3.62 -6.28
N GLY A 172 -10.76 -3.80 -7.44
CA GLY A 172 -10.13 -3.50 -8.72
C GLY A 172 -9.68 -2.04 -8.83
N GLU A 173 -10.55 -1.10 -8.47
CA GLU A 173 -10.23 0.34 -8.43
C GLU A 173 -9.04 0.63 -7.49
N ILE A 174 -8.97 0.00 -6.31
CA ILE A 174 -7.86 0.20 -5.36
C ILE A 174 -6.54 -0.36 -5.92
N ILE A 175 -6.57 -1.52 -6.56
CA ILE A 175 -5.37 -2.14 -7.15
C ILE A 175 -4.89 -1.34 -8.36
N GLU A 176 -5.80 -0.81 -9.17
CA GLU A 176 -5.48 0.04 -10.31
C GLU A 176 -4.78 1.32 -9.84
N ASP A 177 -5.33 2.02 -8.86
CA ASP A 177 -4.73 3.21 -8.26
C ASP A 177 -3.32 2.91 -7.73
N LEU A 178 -3.14 1.79 -7.01
CA LEU A 178 -1.84 1.37 -6.50
C LEU A 178 -0.84 1.09 -7.63
N SER A 179 -1.28 0.47 -8.71
CA SER A 179 -0.45 0.14 -9.86
C SER A 179 0.01 1.39 -10.61
N LEU A 180 -0.87 2.38 -10.78
CA LEU A 180 -0.54 3.65 -11.42
C LEU A 180 0.56 4.41 -10.66
N ILE A 181 0.54 4.38 -9.33
CA ILE A 181 1.56 5.01 -8.49
C ILE A 181 2.91 4.32 -8.67
N HIS A 182 2.94 2.99 -8.73
CA HIS A 182 4.18 2.24 -8.94
C HIS A 182 4.78 2.42 -10.34
N ILE A 183 3.97 2.64 -11.37
CA ILE A 183 4.43 2.84 -12.75
C ILE A 183 5.00 4.25 -12.94
N SER A 184 4.51 5.25 -12.23
CA SER A 184 4.99 6.63 -12.33
C SER A 184 6.35 6.87 -11.63
N GLU A 185 6.81 5.95 -10.77
CA GLU A 185 8.08 6.06 -10.04
C GLU A 185 9.37 5.80 -10.87
N PRO A 186 9.42 4.88 -11.87
CA PRO A 186 10.66 4.56 -12.56
C PRO A 186 11.19 5.64 -13.51
N THR A 187 10.34 6.50 -14.04
CA THR A 187 10.75 7.50 -15.04
C THR A 187 11.49 8.71 -14.46
N ARG A 188 11.56 8.84 -13.14
CA ARG A 188 12.24 9.97 -12.47
C ARG A 188 13.70 9.71 -12.11
N ARG A 189 14.26 8.51 -12.42
CA ARG A 189 15.60 8.08 -11.97
C ARG A 189 16.69 8.09 -13.03
N THR A 190 16.56 8.81 -14.13
CA THR A 190 17.67 9.08 -15.03
C THR A 190 17.93 10.56 -15.15
N PRO A 191 18.79 11.16 -14.30
CA PRO A 191 19.54 12.32 -14.74
C PRO A 191 20.69 11.81 -15.62
N ILE A 192 20.74 12.32 -16.83
CA ILE A 192 21.89 12.26 -17.73
C ILE A 192 23.03 13.07 -17.12
#